data_e1619628d49819d80e2eb3cc400eb0fd
#
_entry.id   e1619628d49819d80e2eb3cc400eb0fd
#
_cell.length_a   1.000
_cell.length_b   1.000
_cell.length_c   1.000
_cell.angle_alpha   90.00
_cell.angle_beta   90.00
_cell.angle_gamma   90.00
#
_symmetry.space_group_name_H-M   'P 1'
#
loop_
_entity.id
_entity.type
_entity.pdbx_description
1 polymer ?
#
loop_
_entity_poly.entity_id
_entity_poly.type
_entity_poly.pdbx_seq_one_letter_code
_entity_poly.pdbx_strand_id
1 'polypeptide(L)'
;AGCEASGLMAWESDPTENTRPFQIKLAARNGVTAALLAQDGFGGPAEIFDRAHSPLNAFSRNPTAERLTHQIGETWDGLMELAIKPYPCVAFLHPGLDALLELVDENDISADDVETLTIRFPKSGIHCIEDNPLKSHSAPYVLPVTLARRQLEIDDLFFDARNDDPKIAELCKKVEVVADEAELESLFPDFYATEIVVRLADGRTLSRRKDIARGY
;
A
#
# COMPACT_ATOMS: atom_id res chain seq x y z
N ALA A 1 17.61 -13.10 18.21
CA ALA A 1 16.78 -12.36 17.25
C ALA A 1 17.05 -12.82 15.81
N GLY A 2 18.29 -12.74 15.29
CA GLY A 2 18.56 -13.08 13.89
C GLY A 2 18.15 -14.50 13.47
N CYS A 3 18.21 -15.48 14.36
CA CYS A 3 17.77 -16.86 14.08
C CYS A 3 16.24 -17.01 14.03
N GLU A 4 15.49 -16.01 14.46
CA GLU A 4 14.03 -15.98 14.47
C GLU A 4 13.45 -15.11 13.35
N ALA A 5 14.31 -14.64 12.43
CA ALA A 5 13.89 -13.86 11.28
C ALA A 5 12.97 -14.70 10.38
N SER A 6 11.82 -14.15 10.05
CA SER A 6 10.79 -14.77 9.23
C SER A 6 10.04 -13.70 8.42
N GLY A 7 9.09 -14.10 7.61
CA GLY A 7 8.29 -13.17 6.81
C GLY A 7 8.30 -13.59 5.35
N LEU A 8 7.48 -14.59 5.02
CA LEU A 8 7.32 -15.04 3.64
C LEU A 8 6.22 -14.22 2.95
N MET A 9 6.38 -13.99 1.66
CA MET A 9 5.41 -13.31 0.81
C MET A 9 4.28 -14.23 0.30
N ALA A 10 4.15 -15.42 0.86
CA ALA A 10 3.15 -16.41 0.42
C ALA A 10 1.69 -15.91 0.50
N TRP A 11 1.43 -14.93 1.37
CA TRP A 11 0.13 -14.26 1.48
C TRP A 11 -0.29 -13.52 0.20
N GLU A 12 0.65 -13.15 -0.66
CA GLU A 12 0.36 -12.40 -1.90
C GLU A 12 -0.47 -13.22 -2.89
N SER A 13 -0.36 -14.55 -2.82
CA SER A 13 -1.11 -15.48 -3.69
C SER A 13 -2.42 -15.97 -3.09
N ASP A 14 -2.78 -15.58 -1.86
CA ASP A 14 -4.04 -15.96 -1.22
C ASP A 14 -4.80 -14.74 -0.74
N PRO A 15 -5.78 -14.28 -1.51
CA PRO A 15 -6.56 -13.08 -1.17
C PRO A 15 -7.48 -13.26 0.06
N THR A 16 -7.69 -14.48 0.54
CA THR A 16 -8.55 -14.75 1.70
C THR A 16 -7.77 -14.80 3.02
N GLU A 17 -6.43 -14.75 2.94
CA GLU A 17 -5.58 -14.79 4.12
C GLU A 17 -5.59 -13.46 4.90
N ASN A 18 -5.33 -13.53 6.19
CA ASN A 18 -5.19 -12.37 7.07
C ASN A 18 -3.96 -12.47 7.99
N THR A 19 -2.94 -13.22 7.58
CA THR A 19 -1.73 -13.47 8.38
C THR A 19 -0.72 -12.32 8.33
N ARG A 20 -0.80 -11.38 7.37
CA ARG A 20 0.12 -10.23 7.28
C ARG A 20 0.26 -9.43 8.57
N PRO A 21 -0.83 -8.99 9.23
CA PRO A 21 -0.72 -8.29 10.51
C PRO A 21 -0.11 -9.16 11.61
N PHE A 22 -0.29 -10.48 11.52
CA PHE A 22 0.29 -11.43 12.47
C PHE A 22 1.81 -11.54 12.31
N GLN A 23 2.33 -11.51 11.09
CA GLN A 23 3.78 -11.54 10.84
C GLN A 23 4.51 -10.36 11.52
N ILE A 24 3.95 -9.17 11.47
CA ILE A 24 4.49 -8.00 12.17
C ILE A 24 4.48 -8.20 13.69
N LYS A 25 3.39 -8.75 14.22
CA LYS A 25 3.28 -9.07 15.65
C LYS A 25 4.27 -10.16 16.07
N LEU A 26 4.53 -11.15 15.21
CA LEU A 26 5.56 -12.17 15.44
C LEU A 26 6.96 -11.57 15.55
N ALA A 27 7.31 -10.64 14.67
CA ALA A 27 8.60 -9.96 14.72
C ALA A 27 8.82 -9.24 16.08
N ALA A 28 7.82 -8.49 16.53
CA ALA A 28 7.85 -7.83 17.83
C ALA A 28 7.96 -8.83 19.00
N ARG A 29 7.14 -9.87 19.00
CA ARG A 29 7.19 -10.94 20.03
C ARG A 29 8.57 -11.62 20.05
N ASN A 30 9.08 -12.01 18.89
CA ASN A 30 10.36 -12.69 18.78
C ASN A 30 11.51 -11.81 19.28
N GLY A 31 11.48 -10.50 19.00
CA GLY A 31 12.44 -9.56 19.54
C GLY A 31 12.47 -9.50 21.06
N VAL A 32 11.30 -9.42 21.70
CA VAL A 32 11.17 -9.44 23.17
C VAL A 32 11.63 -10.78 23.72
N THR A 33 11.20 -11.89 23.12
CA THR A 33 11.60 -13.26 23.54
C THR A 33 13.11 -13.43 23.48
N ALA A 34 13.75 -12.99 22.38
CA ALA A 34 15.21 -13.06 22.23
C ALA A 34 15.95 -12.24 23.30
N ALA A 35 15.43 -11.05 23.65
CA ALA A 35 16.02 -10.22 24.68
C ALA A 35 15.95 -10.87 26.07
N LEU A 36 14.79 -11.45 26.43
CA LEU A 36 14.62 -12.15 27.70
C LEU A 36 15.51 -13.40 27.80
N LEU A 37 15.59 -14.19 26.72
CA LEU A 37 16.49 -15.35 26.68
C LEU A 37 17.95 -14.95 26.84
N ALA A 38 18.38 -13.86 26.19
CA ALA A 38 19.72 -13.35 26.33
C ALA A 38 20.01 -12.85 27.77
N GLN A 39 19.03 -12.21 28.40
CA GLN A 39 19.12 -11.79 29.81
C GLN A 39 19.33 -13.00 30.75
N ASP A 40 18.68 -14.12 30.45
CA ASP A 40 18.81 -15.37 31.22
C ASP A 40 20.06 -16.20 30.81
N GLY A 41 20.96 -15.64 29.98
CA GLY A 41 22.21 -16.26 29.59
C GLY A 41 22.13 -17.22 28.40
N PHE A 42 21.01 -17.25 27.67
CA PHE A 42 20.91 -18.05 26.46
C PHE A 42 21.80 -17.48 25.34
N GLY A 43 22.80 -18.25 24.91
CA GLY A 43 23.76 -17.83 23.89
C GLY A 43 23.26 -18.02 22.47
N GLY A 44 23.46 -17.02 21.62
CA GLY A 44 23.29 -17.12 20.17
C GLY A 44 24.63 -17.06 19.42
N PRO A 45 24.65 -17.26 18.08
CA PRO A 45 25.85 -17.10 17.26
C PRO A 45 26.36 -15.66 17.35
N ALA A 46 27.64 -15.49 17.71
CA ALA A 46 28.24 -14.16 17.86
C ALA A 46 28.32 -13.39 16.53
N GLU A 47 28.60 -14.11 15.43
CA GLU A 47 28.80 -13.55 14.09
C GLU A 47 27.62 -13.86 13.16
N ILE A 48 26.37 -13.61 13.62
CA ILE A 48 25.15 -13.98 12.89
C ILE A 48 25.03 -13.29 11.51
N PHE A 49 25.64 -12.11 11.33
CA PHE A 49 25.57 -11.36 10.08
C PHE A 49 26.75 -11.61 9.15
N ASP A 50 27.88 -12.15 9.64
CA ASP A 50 29.13 -12.25 8.89
C ASP A 50 29.40 -13.65 8.29
N ARG A 51 28.49 -14.60 8.51
CA ARG A 51 28.63 -15.99 8.06
C ARG A 51 27.81 -16.31 6.82
N ALA A 52 28.20 -17.37 6.11
CA ALA A 52 27.53 -17.83 4.88
C ALA A 52 26.03 -18.11 5.06
N HIS A 53 25.61 -18.53 6.25
CA HIS A 53 24.19 -18.81 6.59
C HIS A 53 23.55 -17.68 7.39
N SER A 54 23.97 -16.45 7.14
CA SER A 54 23.44 -15.27 7.80
C SER A 54 22.03 -14.90 7.28
N PRO A 55 21.22 -14.16 8.05
CA PRO A 55 19.98 -13.58 7.55
C PRO A 55 20.19 -12.71 6.31
N LEU A 56 21.33 -12.00 6.23
CA LEU A 56 21.65 -11.16 5.06
C LEU A 56 21.75 -12.00 3.77
N ASN A 57 22.40 -13.16 3.83
CA ASN A 57 22.52 -14.07 2.68
C ASN A 57 21.19 -14.75 2.36
N ALA A 58 20.30 -14.92 3.34
CA ALA A 58 18.98 -15.52 3.13
C ALA A 58 18.02 -14.57 2.44
N PHE A 59 18.10 -13.25 2.72
CA PHE A 59 17.12 -12.25 2.27
C PHE A 59 17.67 -11.24 1.24
N SER A 60 18.96 -11.25 0.92
CA SER A 60 19.56 -10.31 -0.03
C SER A 60 20.35 -11.03 -1.12
N ARG A 61 20.22 -10.55 -2.36
CA ARG A 61 21.03 -11.02 -3.49
C ARG A 61 22.47 -10.50 -3.44
N ASN A 62 22.66 -9.31 -2.87
CA ASN A 62 23.94 -8.64 -2.72
C ASN A 62 24.09 -8.16 -1.26
N PRO A 63 24.34 -9.08 -0.32
CA PRO A 63 24.44 -8.73 1.09
C PRO A 63 25.71 -7.90 1.35
N THR A 64 25.57 -6.85 2.13
CA THR A 64 26.64 -5.97 2.58
C THR A 64 26.43 -5.65 4.06
N ALA A 65 27.15 -6.35 4.95
CA ALA A 65 26.99 -6.21 6.39
C ALA A 65 27.32 -4.79 6.88
N GLU A 66 28.27 -4.13 6.25
CA GLU A 66 28.70 -2.76 6.57
C GLU A 66 27.55 -1.75 6.44
N ARG A 67 26.56 -2.00 5.58
CA ARG A 67 25.38 -1.13 5.46
C ARG A 67 24.51 -1.13 6.70
N LEU A 68 24.53 -2.18 7.51
CA LEU A 68 23.75 -2.24 8.76
C LEU A 68 24.25 -1.25 9.80
N THR A 69 25.51 -0.86 9.75
CA THR A 69 26.16 0.00 10.73
C THR A 69 26.63 1.33 10.15
N HIS A 70 26.44 1.52 8.83
CA HIS A 70 26.87 2.74 8.14
C HIS A 70 26.19 3.98 8.74
N GLN A 71 27.01 4.93 9.19
CA GLN A 71 26.59 6.22 9.72
C GLN A 71 25.52 6.14 10.87
N ILE A 72 25.46 5.05 11.64
CA ILE A 72 24.61 4.97 12.82
C ILE A 72 24.97 6.08 13.80
N GLY A 73 24.02 6.91 14.16
CA GLY A 73 24.18 8.07 15.04
C GLY A 73 24.66 9.35 14.35
N GLU A 74 24.99 9.30 13.05
CA GLU A 74 25.38 10.46 12.24
C GLU A 74 24.24 10.89 11.30
N THR A 75 23.53 9.93 10.70
CA THR A 75 22.39 10.19 9.83
C THR A 75 21.11 9.53 10.36
N TRP A 76 19.97 10.08 9.96
CA TRP A 76 18.63 9.60 10.34
C TRP A 76 17.82 9.31 9.08
N ASP A 77 18.43 8.72 8.07
CA ASP A 77 17.85 8.48 6.75
C ASP A 77 16.51 7.76 6.84
N GLY A 78 16.43 6.69 7.64
CA GLY A 78 15.18 5.96 7.84
C GLY A 78 14.03 6.78 8.47
N LEU A 79 14.35 7.88 9.19
CA LEU A 79 13.35 8.80 9.71
C LEU A 79 12.95 9.84 8.63
N MET A 80 13.93 10.31 7.87
CA MET A 80 13.70 11.33 6.84
C MET A 80 12.95 10.77 5.62
N GLU A 81 13.08 9.47 5.38
CA GLU A 81 12.39 8.75 4.30
C GLU A 81 11.05 8.12 4.74
N LEU A 82 10.60 8.42 5.97
CA LEU A 82 9.34 7.89 6.49
C LEU A 82 8.16 8.55 5.79
N ALA A 83 7.31 7.76 5.16
CA ALA A 83 6.04 8.23 4.63
C ALA A 83 4.92 8.08 5.66
N ILE A 84 4.03 9.07 5.72
CA ILE A 84 2.82 9.02 6.55
C ILE A 84 1.61 8.82 5.65
N LYS A 85 0.94 7.69 5.79
CA LYS A 85 -0.26 7.38 5.00
C LYS A 85 -1.41 8.34 5.32
N PRO A 86 -1.88 9.15 4.35
CA PRO A 86 -3.06 10.00 4.54
C PRO A 86 -4.37 9.21 4.48
N TYR A 87 -4.34 8.00 3.92
CA TYR A 87 -5.53 7.13 3.76
C TYR A 87 -5.28 5.75 4.35
N PRO A 88 -6.30 5.10 4.96
CA PRO A 88 -6.16 3.79 5.60
C PRO A 88 -6.18 2.61 4.61
N CYS A 89 -5.72 2.80 3.39
CA CYS A 89 -5.71 1.79 2.33
C CYS A 89 -4.29 1.44 1.86
N VAL A 90 -4.16 0.61 0.83
CA VAL A 90 -2.88 0.29 0.21
C VAL A 90 -2.26 1.55 -0.42
N ALA A 91 -0.95 1.72 -0.24
CA ALA A 91 -0.23 2.92 -0.72
C ALA A 91 -0.35 3.16 -2.23
N PHE A 92 -0.53 2.11 -3.00
CA PHE A 92 -0.73 2.16 -4.45
C PHE A 92 -1.91 3.05 -4.88
N LEU A 93 -2.94 3.15 -4.04
CA LEU A 93 -4.13 3.96 -4.34
C LEU A 93 -4.01 5.43 -3.91
N HIS A 94 -3.02 5.79 -3.09
CA HIS A 94 -2.94 7.14 -2.51
C HIS A 94 -2.82 8.25 -3.56
N PRO A 95 -1.94 8.16 -4.60
CA PRO A 95 -1.88 9.19 -5.63
C PRO A 95 -3.21 9.34 -6.39
N GLY A 96 -3.89 8.20 -6.65
CA GLY A 96 -5.21 8.20 -7.29
C GLY A 96 -6.28 8.85 -6.42
N LEU A 97 -6.25 8.66 -5.11
CA LEU A 97 -7.19 9.30 -4.18
C LEU A 97 -6.96 10.81 -4.09
N ASP A 98 -5.72 11.26 -4.05
CA ASP A 98 -5.40 12.69 -4.12
C ASP A 98 -5.89 13.30 -5.43
N ALA A 99 -5.65 12.63 -6.57
CA ALA A 99 -6.10 13.07 -7.88
C ALA A 99 -7.64 13.14 -7.96
N LEU A 100 -8.34 12.14 -7.44
CA LEU A 100 -9.80 12.09 -7.42
C LEU A 100 -10.39 13.22 -6.57
N LEU A 101 -9.91 13.39 -5.34
CA LEU A 101 -10.41 14.42 -4.43
C LEU A 101 -10.19 15.84 -4.99
N GLU A 102 -9.03 16.10 -5.60
CA GLU A 102 -8.76 17.38 -6.25
C GLU A 102 -9.71 17.62 -7.43
N LEU A 103 -9.96 16.62 -8.29
CA LEU A 103 -10.93 16.74 -9.38
C LEU A 103 -12.33 17.04 -8.86
N VAL A 104 -12.75 16.34 -7.82
CA VAL A 104 -14.07 16.48 -7.20
C VAL A 104 -14.25 17.87 -6.60
N ASP A 105 -13.26 18.36 -5.86
CA ASP A 105 -13.34 19.66 -5.18
C ASP A 105 -13.25 20.84 -6.16
N GLU A 106 -12.39 20.76 -7.18
CA GLU A 106 -12.23 21.83 -8.16
C GLU A 106 -13.41 21.97 -9.12
N ASN A 107 -14.13 20.89 -9.37
CA ASN A 107 -15.21 20.89 -10.36
C ASN A 107 -16.59 20.67 -9.74
N ASP A 108 -16.69 20.63 -8.40
CA ASP A 108 -17.91 20.37 -7.63
C ASP A 108 -18.68 19.13 -8.11
N ILE A 109 -17.95 18.01 -8.35
CA ILE A 109 -18.50 16.78 -8.88
C ILE A 109 -19.30 16.05 -7.79
N SER A 110 -20.56 15.73 -8.08
CA SER A 110 -21.35 14.81 -7.29
C SER A 110 -21.13 13.36 -7.77
N ALA A 111 -21.24 12.41 -6.85
CA ALA A 111 -21.20 10.99 -7.20
C ALA A 111 -22.30 10.58 -8.20
N ASP A 112 -23.45 11.27 -8.15
CA ASP A 112 -24.60 11.03 -9.05
C ASP A 112 -24.28 11.48 -10.50
N ASP A 113 -23.32 12.43 -10.68
CA ASP A 113 -22.93 12.96 -12.00
C ASP A 113 -21.97 12.03 -12.75
N VAL A 114 -21.37 11.04 -12.07
CA VAL A 114 -20.34 10.20 -12.64
C VAL A 114 -20.93 9.07 -13.48
N GLU A 115 -20.55 9.02 -14.76
CA GLU A 115 -20.87 7.93 -15.69
C GLU A 115 -19.83 6.81 -15.60
N THR A 116 -18.53 7.14 -15.68
CA THR A 116 -17.41 6.20 -15.47
C THR A 116 -16.29 6.85 -14.67
N LEU A 117 -15.61 6.02 -13.90
CA LEU A 117 -14.43 6.38 -13.11
C LEU A 117 -13.30 5.43 -13.45
N THR A 118 -12.30 5.90 -14.19
CA THR A 118 -11.19 5.08 -14.63
C THR A 118 -9.95 5.41 -13.80
N ILE A 119 -9.26 4.38 -13.31
CA ILE A 119 -7.92 4.47 -12.77
C ILE A 119 -6.93 3.81 -13.72
N ARG A 120 -5.91 4.55 -14.18
CA ARG A 120 -4.77 4.01 -14.89
C ARG A 120 -3.61 3.84 -13.92
N PHE A 121 -3.04 2.66 -13.88
CA PHE A 121 -2.00 2.27 -12.93
C PHE A 121 -0.93 1.41 -13.59
N PRO A 122 0.34 1.42 -13.13
CA PRO A 122 1.40 0.57 -13.65
C PRO A 122 1.00 -0.90 -13.73
N LYS A 123 1.28 -1.53 -14.88
CA LYS A 123 0.94 -2.93 -15.14
C LYS A 123 1.53 -3.88 -14.11
N SER A 124 2.79 -3.66 -13.73
CA SER A 124 3.50 -4.53 -12.76
C SER A 124 2.85 -4.53 -11.37
N GLY A 125 2.13 -3.47 -10.98
CA GLY A 125 1.47 -3.34 -9.68
C GLY A 125 -0.05 -3.52 -9.69
N ILE A 126 -0.69 -3.58 -10.86
CA ILE A 126 -2.15 -3.52 -11.00
C ILE A 126 -2.87 -4.68 -10.30
N HIS A 127 -2.28 -5.87 -10.30
CA HIS A 127 -2.83 -7.07 -9.67
C HIS A 127 -3.10 -6.88 -8.16
N CYS A 128 -2.44 -5.91 -7.53
CA CYS A 128 -2.65 -5.61 -6.11
C CYS A 128 -3.95 -4.84 -5.86
N ILE A 129 -4.52 -4.17 -6.88
CA ILE A 129 -5.62 -3.23 -6.72
C ILE A 129 -6.87 -3.51 -7.58
N GLU A 130 -6.77 -4.32 -8.63
CA GLU A 130 -7.88 -4.51 -9.58
C GLU A 130 -9.00 -5.43 -9.05
N ASP A 131 -8.67 -6.64 -8.63
CA ASP A 131 -9.62 -7.67 -8.16
C ASP A 131 -9.32 -8.13 -6.72
N ASN A 132 -8.74 -7.28 -5.91
CA ASN A 132 -8.38 -7.67 -4.55
C ASN A 132 -9.63 -7.75 -3.66
N PRO A 133 -9.91 -8.90 -3.01
CA PRO A 133 -11.08 -9.07 -2.15
C PRO A 133 -10.99 -8.28 -0.84
N LEU A 134 -9.79 -7.82 -0.47
CA LEU A 134 -9.63 -6.91 0.66
C LEU A 134 -10.07 -5.50 0.24
N LYS A 135 -11.14 -4.98 0.82
CA LYS A 135 -11.66 -3.64 0.55
C LYS A 135 -10.58 -2.56 0.54
N SER A 136 -9.64 -2.62 1.46
CA SER A 136 -8.52 -1.67 1.56
C SER A 136 -7.50 -1.73 0.40
N HIS A 137 -7.59 -2.74 -0.46
CA HIS A 137 -6.73 -2.94 -1.63
C HIS A 137 -7.51 -2.86 -2.95
N SER A 138 -8.83 -2.77 -2.91
CA SER A 138 -9.69 -2.77 -4.10
C SER A 138 -9.92 -1.36 -4.62
N ALA A 139 -9.35 -1.01 -5.77
CA ALA A 139 -9.64 0.25 -6.44
C ALA A 139 -11.15 0.39 -6.77
N PRO A 140 -11.84 -0.67 -7.28
CA PRO A 140 -13.29 -0.62 -7.53
C PRO A 140 -14.14 -0.34 -6.29
N TYR A 141 -13.59 -0.51 -5.10
CA TYR A 141 -14.30 -0.20 -3.84
C TYR A 141 -13.85 1.15 -3.23
N VAL A 142 -12.54 1.36 -3.12
CA VAL A 142 -11.97 2.53 -2.43
C VAL A 142 -12.30 3.84 -3.15
N LEU A 143 -12.21 3.87 -4.48
CA LEU A 143 -12.50 5.08 -5.26
C LEU A 143 -13.96 5.53 -5.14
N PRO A 144 -14.99 4.66 -5.31
CA PRO A 144 -16.38 5.00 -5.11
C PRO A 144 -16.72 5.51 -3.70
N VAL A 145 -16.17 4.87 -2.68
CA VAL A 145 -16.37 5.32 -1.29
C VAL A 145 -15.81 6.72 -1.10
N THR A 146 -14.59 6.96 -1.59
CA THR A 146 -13.92 8.27 -1.50
C THR A 146 -14.67 9.34 -2.28
N LEU A 147 -15.15 9.02 -3.47
CA LEU A 147 -15.97 9.92 -4.29
C LEU A 147 -17.27 10.30 -3.55
N ALA A 148 -18.02 9.31 -3.05
CA ALA A 148 -19.33 9.53 -2.42
C ALA A 148 -19.24 10.28 -1.08
N ARG A 149 -18.15 10.06 -0.33
CA ARG A 149 -17.98 10.61 1.03
C ARG A 149 -16.99 11.76 1.10
N ARG A 150 -16.27 12.05 0.01
CA ARG A 150 -15.16 13.04 -0.06
C ARG A 150 -14.05 12.77 0.96
N GLN A 151 -13.98 11.54 1.46
CA GLN A 151 -12.98 11.05 2.42
C GLN A 151 -12.97 9.52 2.44
N LEU A 152 -11.95 8.94 3.05
CA LEU A 152 -11.84 7.50 3.30
C LEU A 152 -11.42 7.29 4.75
N GLU A 153 -12.27 6.64 5.53
CA GLU A 153 -12.04 6.32 6.93
C GLU A 153 -11.77 4.83 7.15
N ILE A 154 -11.19 4.47 8.29
CA ILE A 154 -10.96 3.07 8.69
C ILE A 154 -12.27 2.28 8.72
N ASP A 155 -13.33 2.89 9.23
CA ASP A 155 -14.64 2.25 9.34
C ASP A 155 -15.24 1.88 7.99
N ASP A 156 -14.84 2.58 6.91
CA ASP A 156 -15.28 2.28 5.55
C ASP A 156 -14.71 0.97 5.01
N LEU A 157 -13.60 0.52 5.58
CA LEU A 157 -12.84 -0.63 5.09
C LEU A 157 -13.03 -1.89 5.92
N PHE A 158 -13.27 -1.74 7.21
CA PHE A 158 -13.21 -2.85 8.16
C PHE A 158 -14.54 -3.18 8.85
N PHE A 159 -15.56 -2.34 8.73
CA PHE A 159 -16.87 -2.56 9.37
C PHE A 159 -17.99 -2.65 8.33
N ASP A 160 -18.65 -3.79 8.27
CA ASP A 160 -19.68 -4.09 7.26
C ASP A 160 -20.90 -3.18 7.33
N ALA A 161 -21.25 -2.67 8.52
CA ALA A 161 -22.46 -1.86 8.73
C ALA A 161 -22.48 -0.53 7.94
N ARG A 162 -21.33 -0.03 7.48
CA ARG A 162 -21.24 1.19 6.64
C ARG A 162 -21.18 0.89 5.14
N ASN A 163 -21.07 -0.37 4.76
CA ASN A 163 -20.70 -0.77 3.40
C ASN A 163 -21.90 -1.23 2.56
N ASP A 164 -23.08 -1.31 3.14
CA ASP A 164 -24.32 -1.73 2.48
C ASP A 164 -25.07 -0.56 1.81
N ASP A 165 -24.36 0.55 1.51
CA ASP A 165 -24.95 1.68 0.80
C ASP A 165 -25.17 1.31 -0.68
N PRO A 166 -26.44 1.21 -1.14
CA PRO A 166 -26.74 0.87 -2.53
C PRO A 166 -26.13 1.83 -3.55
N LYS A 167 -25.93 3.10 -3.19
CA LYS A 167 -25.30 4.08 -4.07
C LYS A 167 -23.84 3.76 -4.30
N ILE A 168 -23.11 3.38 -3.25
CA ILE A 168 -21.70 2.95 -3.38
C ILE A 168 -21.62 1.68 -4.22
N ALA A 169 -22.53 0.71 -4.00
CA ALA A 169 -22.55 -0.52 -4.78
C ALA A 169 -22.78 -0.27 -6.30
N GLU A 170 -23.62 0.71 -6.65
CA GLU A 170 -23.78 1.10 -8.06
C GLU A 170 -22.57 1.84 -8.61
N LEU A 171 -21.92 2.69 -7.83
CA LEU A 171 -20.70 3.37 -8.24
C LEU A 171 -19.53 2.39 -8.46
N CYS A 172 -19.44 1.33 -7.66
CA CYS A 172 -18.41 0.29 -7.83
C CYS A 172 -18.46 -0.35 -9.23
N LYS A 173 -19.64 -0.46 -9.83
CA LYS A 173 -19.83 -1.02 -11.18
C LYS A 173 -19.35 -0.08 -12.30
N LYS A 174 -19.14 1.20 -11.98
CA LYS A 174 -18.70 2.23 -12.91
C LYS A 174 -17.17 2.41 -12.93
N VAL A 175 -16.44 1.67 -12.09
CA VAL A 175 -14.99 1.77 -11.98
C VAL A 175 -14.32 0.86 -13.00
N GLU A 176 -13.39 1.43 -13.75
CA GLU A 176 -12.52 0.72 -14.68
C GLU A 176 -11.07 0.82 -14.20
N VAL A 177 -10.40 -0.31 -14.10
CA VAL A 177 -8.97 -0.38 -13.76
C VAL A 177 -8.20 -0.73 -15.02
N VAL A 178 -7.29 0.17 -15.43
CA VAL A 178 -6.58 0.07 -16.71
C VAL A 178 -5.07 0.02 -16.47
N ALA A 179 -4.44 -1.01 -17.00
CA ALA A 179 -2.98 -1.14 -16.95
C ALA A 179 -2.31 -0.12 -17.89
N ASP A 180 -1.33 0.61 -17.37
CA ASP A 180 -0.41 1.41 -18.18
C ASP A 180 0.91 0.66 -18.33
N GLU A 181 1.33 0.43 -19.57
CA GLU A 181 2.56 -0.29 -19.93
C GLU A 181 3.69 0.65 -20.37
N ALA A 182 3.50 1.94 -20.25
CA ALA A 182 4.42 2.94 -20.78
C ALA A 182 4.85 3.96 -19.74
N GLU A 183 4.12 5.08 -19.64
CA GLU A 183 4.56 6.23 -18.84
C GLU A 183 4.52 5.94 -17.34
N LEU A 184 3.38 5.41 -16.84
CA LEU A 184 3.25 5.12 -15.42
C LEU A 184 4.11 3.92 -15.03
N GLU A 185 4.17 2.89 -15.89
CA GLU A 185 5.02 1.71 -15.69
C GLU A 185 6.49 2.08 -15.53
N SER A 186 6.99 3.06 -16.29
CA SER A 186 8.41 3.47 -16.25
C SER A 186 8.83 4.05 -14.89
N LEU A 187 7.87 4.48 -14.08
CA LEU A 187 8.10 5.05 -12.75
C LEU A 187 7.98 4.01 -11.62
N PHE A 188 7.43 2.84 -11.92
CA PHE A 188 7.26 1.78 -10.93
C PHE A 188 8.54 0.94 -10.77
N PRO A 189 8.96 0.51 -9.57
CA PRO A 189 8.24 0.62 -8.29
C PRO A 189 8.60 1.86 -7.45
N ASP A 190 9.42 2.77 -7.95
CA ASP A 190 9.90 3.92 -7.17
C ASP A 190 8.76 4.90 -6.86
N PHE A 191 7.81 5.03 -7.80
CA PHE A 191 6.60 5.82 -7.64
C PHE A 191 5.36 5.02 -8.02
N TYR A 192 4.26 5.26 -7.33
CA TYR A 192 2.95 4.67 -7.62
C TYR A 192 2.11 5.63 -8.46
N ALA A 193 2.76 6.13 -9.54
CA ALA A 193 2.15 7.10 -10.42
C ALA A 193 0.78 6.61 -10.94
N THR A 194 -0.22 7.48 -10.87
CA THR A 194 -1.62 7.14 -11.15
C THR A 194 -2.29 8.25 -11.91
N GLU A 195 -3.13 7.90 -12.88
CA GLU A 195 -4.04 8.84 -13.53
C GLU A 195 -5.49 8.43 -13.25
N ILE A 196 -6.28 9.40 -12.79
CA ILE A 196 -7.74 9.27 -12.64
C ILE A 196 -8.40 9.99 -13.81
N VAL A 197 -9.37 9.31 -14.43
CA VAL A 197 -10.23 9.89 -15.47
C VAL A 197 -11.68 9.74 -15.02
N VAL A 198 -12.40 10.86 -14.95
CA VAL A 198 -13.83 10.90 -14.60
C VAL A 198 -14.62 11.36 -15.81
N ARG A 199 -15.52 10.53 -16.30
CA ARG A 199 -16.52 10.90 -17.30
C ARG A 199 -17.84 11.18 -16.63
N LEU A 200 -18.39 12.34 -16.91
CA LEU A 200 -19.64 12.83 -16.34
C LEU A 200 -20.81 12.58 -17.29
N ALA A 201 -22.02 12.47 -16.74
CA ALA A 201 -23.27 12.27 -17.49
C ALA A 201 -23.60 13.45 -18.44
N ASP A 202 -23.03 14.64 -18.22
CA ASP A 202 -23.17 15.79 -19.10
C ASP A 202 -22.20 15.77 -20.30
N GLY A 203 -21.38 14.72 -20.42
CA GLY A 203 -20.41 14.50 -21.49
C GLY A 203 -19.02 15.07 -21.23
N ARG A 204 -18.79 15.80 -20.14
CA ARG A 204 -17.44 16.25 -19.76
C ARG A 204 -16.58 15.07 -19.36
N THR A 205 -15.30 15.12 -19.74
CA THR A 205 -14.28 14.20 -19.28
C THR A 205 -13.17 15.00 -18.61
N LEU A 206 -12.86 14.65 -17.38
CA LEU A 206 -11.85 15.31 -16.56
C LEU A 206 -10.78 14.28 -16.20
N SER A 207 -9.52 14.69 -16.21
CA SER A 207 -8.44 13.79 -15.80
C SER A 207 -7.43 14.49 -14.92
N ARG A 208 -6.76 13.71 -14.08
CA ARG A 208 -5.65 14.16 -13.26
C ARG A 208 -4.67 13.03 -13.01
N ARG A 209 -3.39 13.34 -13.21
CA ARG A 209 -2.28 12.49 -12.88
C ARG A 209 -1.59 12.96 -11.60
N LYS A 210 -1.18 12.02 -10.78
CA LYS A 210 -0.29 12.21 -9.64
C LYS A 210 0.80 11.13 -9.66
N ASP A 211 2.04 11.54 -9.56
CA ASP A 211 3.17 10.60 -9.48
C ASP A 211 3.46 10.23 -8.02
N ILE A 212 3.21 11.16 -7.10
CA ILE A 212 3.46 11.02 -5.66
C ILE A 212 2.22 11.49 -4.90
N ALA A 213 1.83 10.76 -3.87
CA ALA A 213 0.77 11.17 -2.94
C ALA A 213 1.30 12.16 -1.90
N ARG A 214 0.40 12.93 -1.30
CA ARG A 214 0.74 13.71 -0.10
C ARG A 214 1.20 12.79 1.04
N GLY A 215 2.17 13.23 1.82
CA GLY A 215 2.73 12.46 2.95
C GLY A 215 3.87 11.51 2.56
N TYR A 216 4.34 11.56 1.32
CA TYR A 216 5.49 10.82 0.80
C TYR A 216 6.65 11.74 0.43
#